data_1bc9aa9336243894df8fd4c57d72e386
#
_entry.id   1bc9aa9336243894df8fd4c57d72e386
#
_cell.length_a   1.000
_cell.length_b   1.000
_cell.length_c   1.000
_cell.angle_alpha   90.00
_cell.angle_beta   90.00
_cell.angle_gamma   90.00
#
_symmetry.space_group_name_H-M   'P 1'
#
loop_
_entity.id
_entity.type
_entity.pdbx_description
1 polymer ?
#
loop_
_entity_poly.entity_id
_entity_poly.type
_entity_poly.pdbx_seq_one_letter_code
_entity_poly.pdbx_strand_id
1 'polypeptide(L)'
;MRAVLLAGLFASLMLLPGLASSHGIQGAHSEGYVADVIVVDLNCEEEQTCVSRPSHIVEYYGADWCDECPKVEEQLRNMSDDSVITISHRPSTSDEFWLEKSKERFEEVYRLWGYPSVAVDGHYILAGPTQARELSTLTSEYDSNYSGITNVSLNGDNISIGGNFTNMTVDIWTINSNDSRTNLVTNHTNYSSTQTVDIDGDLLVIVLSKPGFIALASGSAIPANDYVPDGGVDSIGTEGDAISGTTIVIITLLLMMISLPATYQLFQVMRSNPQYEEE
;
A
#
# COMPACT_ATOMS: atom_id res chain seq x y z
N MET A 1 11.48 -49.42 0.20
CA MET A 1 12.48 -48.40 0.55
C MET A 1 12.25 -47.06 -0.15
N ARG A 2 12.02 -46.98 -1.46
CA ARG A 2 11.85 -45.64 -2.15
C ARG A 2 10.62 -44.84 -1.69
N ALA A 3 9.50 -45.48 -1.41
CA ALA A 3 8.27 -44.77 -0.96
C ALA A 3 8.40 -44.17 0.44
N VAL A 4 9.16 -44.79 1.33
CA VAL A 4 9.39 -44.26 2.71
C VAL A 4 10.36 -43.10 2.72
N LEU A 5 11.38 -43.14 1.84
CA LEU A 5 12.28 -42.03 1.64
C LEU A 5 11.55 -40.80 1.07
N LEU A 6 10.62 -41.02 0.13
CA LEU A 6 9.77 -39.96 -0.42
C LEU A 6 8.80 -39.40 0.63
N ALA A 7 8.16 -40.22 1.44
CA ALA A 7 7.27 -39.77 2.51
C ALA A 7 8.03 -39.00 3.60
N GLY A 8 9.23 -39.45 3.96
CA GLY A 8 10.09 -38.72 4.90
C GLY A 8 10.59 -37.38 4.34
N LEU A 9 10.89 -37.31 3.06
CA LEU A 9 11.30 -36.05 2.39
C LEU A 9 10.13 -35.06 2.30
N PHE A 10 8.92 -35.57 2.01
CA PHE A 10 7.70 -34.73 1.99
C PHE A 10 7.33 -34.23 3.39
N ALA A 11 7.44 -35.09 4.41
CA ALA A 11 7.19 -34.67 5.80
C ALA A 11 8.23 -33.65 6.29
N SER A 12 9.49 -33.78 5.90
CA SER A 12 10.52 -32.79 6.25
C SER A 12 10.38 -31.46 5.48
N LEU A 13 9.82 -31.49 4.25
CA LEU A 13 9.49 -30.26 3.51
C LEU A 13 8.29 -29.51 4.11
N MET A 14 7.33 -30.25 4.68
CA MET A 14 6.17 -29.66 5.36
C MET A 14 6.49 -29.15 6.78
N LEU A 15 7.60 -29.62 7.36
CA LEU A 15 8.09 -29.23 8.68
C LEU A 15 9.14 -28.12 8.63
N LEU A 16 9.59 -27.71 7.47
CA LEU A 16 10.20 -26.41 7.32
C LEU A 16 9.06 -25.41 7.59
N PRO A 17 8.99 -24.79 8.79
CA PRO A 17 8.24 -23.56 8.90
C PRO A 17 8.80 -22.76 7.75
N GLY A 18 7.94 -22.40 6.80
CA GLY A 18 8.34 -21.45 5.80
C GLY A 18 8.99 -20.36 6.60
N LEU A 19 10.28 -20.20 6.43
CA LEU A 19 10.94 -18.94 6.66
C LEU A 19 10.40 -17.98 5.60
N ALA A 20 9.07 -17.79 5.61
CA ALA A 20 8.51 -16.52 5.35
C ALA A 20 8.95 -15.67 6.53
N SER A 21 10.27 -15.45 6.66
CA SER A 21 10.68 -14.18 7.13
C SER A 21 10.03 -13.23 6.12
N SER A 22 8.98 -12.57 6.55
CA SER A 22 8.68 -11.26 6.05
C SER A 22 9.90 -10.42 6.45
N HIS A 23 11.03 -10.66 5.82
CA HIS A 23 12.03 -9.65 5.71
C HIS A 23 11.33 -8.65 4.79
N GLY A 24 10.60 -7.75 5.40
CA GLY A 24 10.46 -6.43 4.87
C GLY A 24 11.86 -6.12 4.38
N ILE A 25 11.99 -5.76 3.12
CA ILE A 25 13.29 -5.46 2.51
C ILE A 25 13.85 -4.33 3.38
N GLN A 26 14.71 -4.70 4.34
CA GLN A 26 15.40 -3.73 5.18
C GLN A 26 16.08 -2.75 4.24
N GLY A 27 15.69 -1.49 4.32
CA GLY A 27 16.21 -0.40 3.49
C GLY A 27 15.34 0.02 2.31
N ALA A 28 14.20 -0.61 2.04
CA ALA A 28 13.24 -0.06 1.11
C ALA A 28 12.33 0.92 1.87
N HIS A 29 12.74 2.16 1.87
CA HIS A 29 11.96 3.32 2.29
C HIS A 29 11.60 3.38 3.79
N SER A 30 12.51 3.92 4.57
CA SER A 30 12.25 4.41 5.93
C SER A 30 11.29 5.62 5.96
N GLU A 31 10.67 5.99 4.85
CA GLU A 31 9.79 7.15 4.73
C GLU A 31 8.71 6.87 3.71
N GLY A 32 7.51 7.43 3.91
CA GLY A 32 6.38 7.32 2.97
C GLY A 32 6.76 7.74 1.55
N TYR A 33 6.08 7.19 0.58
CA TYR A 33 6.30 7.50 -0.83
C TYR A 33 5.99 8.97 -1.14
N VAL A 34 4.95 9.55 -0.52
CA VAL A 34 4.57 10.95 -0.69
C VAL A 34 5.41 11.82 0.25
N ALA A 35 6.13 12.78 -0.33
CA ALA A 35 6.94 13.73 0.42
C ALA A 35 6.21 15.05 0.67
N ASP A 36 5.39 15.50 -0.28
CA ASP A 36 4.61 16.74 -0.16
C ASP A 36 3.38 16.72 -1.05
N VAL A 37 2.36 17.45 -0.66
CA VAL A 37 1.11 17.62 -1.43
C VAL A 37 0.67 19.06 -1.39
N ILE A 38 0.33 19.59 -2.55
CA ILE A 38 -0.29 20.92 -2.70
C ILE A 38 -1.55 20.76 -3.52
N VAL A 39 -2.61 21.41 -3.09
CA VAL A 39 -3.88 21.51 -3.82
C VAL A 39 -4.03 22.93 -4.35
N VAL A 40 -4.37 23.06 -5.61
CA VAL A 40 -4.71 24.32 -6.27
C VAL A 40 -6.17 24.26 -6.68
N ASP A 41 -6.99 25.13 -6.13
CA ASP A 41 -8.40 25.30 -6.53
C ASP A 41 -8.47 26.14 -7.80
N LEU A 42 -8.96 25.56 -8.89
CA LEU A 42 -9.06 26.22 -10.19
C LEU A 42 -10.29 27.17 -10.29
N ASN A 43 -11.25 27.02 -9.40
CA ASN A 43 -12.45 27.83 -9.34
C ASN A 43 -12.34 29.03 -8.37
N CYS A 44 -11.19 29.17 -7.75
CA CYS A 44 -10.93 30.23 -6.77
C CYS A 44 -10.72 31.59 -7.44
N GLU A 45 -11.38 32.64 -6.91
CA GLU A 45 -11.29 34.01 -7.45
C GLU A 45 -10.13 34.81 -6.83
N GLU A 46 -9.54 34.36 -5.71
CA GLU A 46 -8.51 35.08 -4.96
C GLU A 46 -7.19 34.32 -4.95
N GLU A 47 -6.17 34.82 -5.66
CA GLU A 47 -4.87 34.12 -5.84
C GLU A 47 -4.20 33.64 -4.53
N GLN A 48 -4.42 34.31 -3.40
CA GLN A 48 -3.76 33.92 -2.14
C GLN A 48 -4.42 32.76 -1.39
N THR A 49 -5.68 32.48 -1.68
CA THR A 49 -6.44 31.40 -1.01
C THR A 49 -6.59 30.14 -1.86
N CYS A 50 -6.18 30.22 -3.11
CA CYS A 50 -6.36 29.14 -4.07
C CYS A 50 -5.38 27.98 -3.92
N VAL A 51 -4.33 28.14 -3.12
CA VAL A 51 -3.31 27.13 -2.89
C VAL A 51 -3.32 26.71 -1.43
N SER A 52 -3.50 25.43 -1.18
CA SER A 52 -3.51 24.86 0.17
C SER A 52 -2.60 23.65 0.27
N ARG A 53 -2.16 23.35 1.50
CA ARG A 53 -1.43 22.12 1.82
C ARG A 53 -2.28 21.31 2.79
N PRO A 54 -2.80 20.15 2.38
CA PRO A 54 -3.53 19.28 3.28
C PRO A 54 -2.58 18.60 4.27
N SER A 55 -3.09 18.11 5.38
CA SER A 55 -2.33 17.25 6.30
C SER A 55 -2.18 15.84 5.76
N HIS A 56 -3.15 15.39 4.94
CA HIS A 56 -3.15 14.03 4.39
C HIS A 56 -3.62 14.00 2.94
N ILE A 57 -3.05 13.06 2.16
CA ILE A 57 -3.61 12.63 0.88
C ILE A 57 -4.14 11.21 1.00
N VAL A 58 -5.35 11.03 0.53
CA VAL A 58 -6.02 9.73 0.41
C VAL A 58 -6.20 9.40 -1.06
N GLU A 59 -5.50 8.41 -1.54
CA GLU A 59 -5.58 7.93 -2.91
C GLU A 59 -6.46 6.68 -2.94
N TYR A 60 -7.67 6.83 -3.46
CA TYR A 60 -8.62 5.73 -3.61
C TYR A 60 -8.46 5.09 -4.99
N TYR A 61 -8.43 3.78 -5.02
CA TYR A 61 -8.37 2.97 -6.23
C TYR A 61 -9.60 2.09 -6.32
N GLY A 62 -10.45 2.38 -7.31
CA GLY A 62 -11.69 1.67 -7.57
C GLY A 62 -11.86 1.33 -9.05
N ALA A 63 -12.93 0.59 -9.36
CA ALA A 63 -13.35 0.29 -10.71
C ALA A 63 -14.87 0.36 -10.83
N ASP A 64 -15.40 0.76 -11.99
CA ASP A 64 -16.84 0.93 -12.20
C ASP A 64 -17.62 -0.39 -12.12
N TRP A 65 -16.95 -1.51 -12.36
CA TRP A 65 -17.51 -2.86 -12.27
C TRP A 65 -17.35 -3.54 -10.90
N CYS A 66 -16.79 -2.84 -9.92
CA CYS A 66 -16.48 -3.39 -8.60
C CYS A 66 -17.66 -3.24 -7.64
N ASP A 67 -18.30 -4.34 -7.23
CA ASP A 67 -19.49 -4.34 -6.37
C ASP A 67 -19.26 -3.77 -4.96
N GLU A 68 -18.03 -3.88 -4.43
CA GLU A 68 -17.67 -3.39 -3.09
C GLU A 68 -17.18 -1.91 -3.10
N CYS A 69 -16.86 -1.38 -4.26
CA CYS A 69 -16.32 -0.03 -4.41
C CYS A 69 -17.29 1.07 -3.93
N PRO A 70 -18.60 1.03 -4.22
CA PRO A 70 -19.53 2.05 -3.75
C PRO A 70 -19.57 2.22 -2.23
N LYS A 71 -19.30 1.16 -1.47
CA LYS A 71 -19.27 1.21 0.00
C LYS A 71 -18.11 2.05 0.52
N VAL A 72 -16.94 1.94 -0.12
CA VAL A 72 -15.77 2.76 0.23
C VAL A 72 -15.97 4.20 -0.24
N GLU A 73 -16.50 4.40 -1.43
CA GLU A 73 -16.79 5.75 -1.94
C GLU A 73 -17.78 6.50 -1.05
N GLU A 74 -18.77 5.81 -0.50
CA GLU A 74 -19.69 6.40 0.49
C GLU A 74 -18.95 6.79 1.78
N GLN A 75 -18.05 5.94 2.26
CA GLN A 75 -17.23 6.26 3.44
C GLN A 75 -16.36 7.49 3.20
N LEU A 76 -15.71 7.57 2.03
CA LEU A 76 -14.88 8.72 1.64
C LEU A 76 -15.68 10.02 1.54
N ARG A 77 -16.88 9.97 0.95
CA ARG A 77 -17.78 11.14 0.87
C ARG A 77 -18.24 11.63 2.24
N ASN A 78 -18.42 10.72 3.19
CA ASN A 78 -18.84 11.05 4.55
C ASN A 78 -17.68 11.53 5.45
N MET A 79 -16.45 11.43 4.96
CA MET A 79 -15.27 11.92 5.65
C MET A 79 -15.12 13.42 5.36
N SER A 80 -15.76 14.25 6.18
CA SER A 80 -15.66 15.70 6.10
C SER A 80 -14.49 16.19 6.97
N ASP A 81 -13.31 16.25 6.41
CA ASP A 81 -12.14 16.81 7.04
C ASP A 81 -11.39 17.68 6.01
N ASP A 82 -11.41 18.98 6.21
CA ASP A 82 -10.76 19.97 5.31
C ASP A 82 -9.24 19.82 5.28
N SER A 83 -8.67 19.07 6.22
CA SER A 83 -7.24 18.77 6.26
C SER A 83 -6.85 17.56 5.39
N VAL A 84 -7.82 16.84 4.86
CA VAL A 84 -7.61 15.63 4.06
C VAL A 84 -8.07 15.84 2.62
N ILE A 85 -7.17 15.65 1.67
CA ILE A 85 -7.54 15.60 0.26
C ILE A 85 -7.70 14.15 -0.19
N THR A 86 -8.87 13.79 -0.68
CA THR A 86 -9.12 12.49 -1.31
C THR A 86 -9.08 12.64 -2.82
N ILE A 87 -8.37 11.74 -3.53
CA ILE A 87 -8.38 11.63 -4.98
C ILE A 87 -8.75 10.22 -5.41
N SER A 88 -9.58 10.09 -6.43
CA SER A 88 -10.13 8.80 -6.89
C SER A 88 -9.54 8.41 -8.23
N HIS A 89 -8.81 7.32 -8.25
CA HIS A 89 -8.20 6.73 -9.44
C HIS A 89 -9.05 5.62 -10.04
N ARG A 90 -9.03 5.49 -11.36
CA ARG A 90 -9.62 4.40 -12.14
C ARG A 90 -8.52 3.66 -12.92
N PRO A 91 -7.82 2.71 -12.28
CA PRO A 91 -6.70 2.00 -12.93
C PRO A 91 -7.14 0.88 -13.86
N SER A 92 -8.40 0.51 -13.89
CA SER A 92 -8.92 -0.53 -14.78
C SER A 92 -9.12 0.00 -16.20
N THR A 93 -8.57 -0.67 -17.19
CA THR A 93 -8.72 -0.34 -18.62
C THR A 93 -10.16 -0.43 -19.14
N SER A 94 -11.07 -0.96 -18.34
CA SER A 94 -12.50 -1.06 -18.66
C SER A 94 -13.30 0.16 -18.20
N ASP A 95 -12.69 1.05 -17.43
CA ASP A 95 -13.34 2.22 -16.87
C ASP A 95 -13.26 3.43 -17.82
N GLU A 96 -14.27 4.28 -17.79
CA GLU A 96 -14.35 5.46 -18.66
C GLU A 96 -13.19 6.45 -18.41
N PHE A 97 -12.81 6.64 -17.14
CA PHE A 97 -11.75 7.55 -16.72
C PHE A 97 -10.43 6.81 -16.42
N TRP A 98 -10.17 5.76 -17.19
CA TRP A 98 -8.90 5.05 -17.08
C TRP A 98 -7.71 5.93 -17.48
N LEU A 99 -6.68 5.90 -16.65
CA LEU A 99 -5.39 6.53 -16.92
C LEU A 99 -4.27 5.51 -16.71
N GLU A 100 -3.33 5.46 -17.67
CA GLU A 100 -2.16 4.59 -17.59
C GLU A 100 -1.35 4.88 -16.32
N LYS A 101 -1.18 6.16 -15.98
CA LYS A 101 -0.43 6.57 -14.79
C LYS A 101 -1.11 6.16 -13.48
N SER A 102 -2.44 6.18 -13.42
CA SER A 102 -3.20 5.63 -12.28
C SER A 102 -2.97 4.13 -12.15
N LYS A 103 -2.88 3.41 -13.26
CA LYS A 103 -2.57 1.98 -13.28
C LYS A 103 -1.13 1.70 -12.83
N GLU A 104 -0.14 2.43 -13.35
CA GLU A 104 1.26 2.31 -12.91
C GLU A 104 1.38 2.53 -11.39
N ARG A 105 0.71 3.58 -10.88
CA ARG A 105 0.74 3.89 -9.46
C ARG A 105 0.11 2.79 -8.62
N PHE A 106 -0.99 2.21 -9.09
CA PHE A 106 -1.66 1.07 -8.47
C PHE A 106 -0.78 -0.20 -8.47
N GLU A 107 -0.27 -0.60 -9.65
CA GLU A 107 0.41 -1.89 -9.84
C GLU A 107 1.90 -1.85 -9.45
N GLU A 108 2.61 -0.76 -9.77
CA GLU A 108 4.07 -0.70 -9.63
C GLU A 108 4.53 0.00 -8.35
N VAL A 109 3.85 1.12 -7.98
CA VAL A 109 4.23 1.89 -6.79
C VAL A 109 3.65 1.25 -5.53
N TYR A 110 2.32 1.10 -5.50
CA TYR A 110 1.64 0.54 -4.34
C TYR A 110 1.54 -0.98 -4.37
N ARG A 111 1.81 -1.61 -5.51
CA ARG A 111 1.73 -3.08 -5.70
C ARG A 111 0.40 -3.68 -5.27
N LEU A 112 -0.66 -2.95 -5.54
CA LEU A 112 -2.02 -3.36 -5.26
C LEU A 112 -2.49 -4.38 -6.31
N TRP A 113 -3.41 -5.25 -5.91
CA TRP A 113 -3.91 -6.34 -6.75
C TRP A 113 -5.44 -6.46 -6.77
N GLY A 114 -6.15 -5.60 -6.04
CA GLY A 114 -7.61 -5.67 -5.95
C GLY A 114 -8.28 -4.35 -5.62
N TYR A 115 -9.55 -4.26 -5.93
CA TYR A 115 -10.43 -3.13 -5.65
C TYR A 115 -11.47 -3.50 -4.60
N PRO A 116 -11.93 -2.57 -3.77
CA PRO A 116 -11.36 -1.23 -3.55
C PRO A 116 -10.09 -1.27 -2.70
N SER A 117 -9.17 -0.34 -2.95
CA SER A 117 -7.99 -0.11 -2.13
C SER A 117 -7.79 1.39 -1.88
N VAL A 118 -7.25 1.73 -0.74
CA VAL A 118 -6.97 3.12 -0.33
C VAL A 118 -5.52 3.21 0.11
N ALA A 119 -4.77 4.15 -0.45
CA ALA A 119 -3.44 4.50 0.03
C ALA A 119 -3.51 5.84 0.77
N VAL A 120 -2.90 5.93 1.94
CA VAL A 120 -2.86 7.13 2.76
C VAL A 120 -1.42 7.60 2.87
N ASP A 121 -1.15 8.83 2.43
CA ASP A 121 0.15 9.51 2.48
C ASP A 121 1.30 8.74 1.79
N GLY A 122 0.94 7.80 0.91
CA GLY A 122 1.92 6.89 0.34
C GLY A 122 2.59 5.98 1.36
N HIS A 123 1.96 5.76 2.50
CA HIS A 123 2.51 5.02 3.63
C HIS A 123 1.63 3.84 4.05
N TYR A 124 0.33 4.05 4.22
CA TYR A 124 -0.61 3.02 4.63
C TYR A 124 -1.47 2.55 3.47
N ILE A 125 -1.80 1.27 3.46
CA ILE A 125 -2.74 0.68 2.52
C ILE A 125 -3.89 0.04 3.29
N LEU A 126 -5.11 0.45 2.95
CA LEU A 126 -6.34 -0.11 3.47
C LEU A 126 -7.05 -0.85 2.32
N ALA A 127 -7.24 -2.17 2.48
CA ALA A 127 -7.83 -3.01 1.45
C ALA A 127 -9.28 -3.37 1.80
N GLY A 128 -10.18 -3.07 0.89
CA GLY A 128 -11.60 -3.36 1.01
C GLY A 128 -12.34 -2.48 2.03
N PRO A 129 -13.69 -2.60 2.08
CA PRO A 129 -14.53 -1.70 2.87
C PRO A 129 -14.37 -1.87 4.39
N THR A 130 -13.85 -3.02 4.84
CA THR A 130 -13.64 -3.24 6.28
C THR A 130 -12.48 -2.43 6.80
N GLN A 131 -11.34 -2.45 6.11
CA GLN A 131 -10.17 -1.65 6.51
C GLN A 131 -10.37 -0.16 6.24
N ALA A 132 -11.08 0.21 5.16
CA ALA A 132 -11.38 1.60 4.86
C ALA A 132 -12.13 2.33 6.00
N ARG A 133 -12.83 1.63 6.90
CA ARG A 133 -13.46 2.22 8.08
C ARG A 133 -12.47 2.82 9.07
N GLU A 134 -11.23 2.35 9.05
CA GLU A 134 -10.18 2.84 9.93
C GLU A 134 -9.56 4.16 9.44
N LEU A 135 -9.94 4.62 8.24
CA LEU A 135 -9.35 5.80 7.60
C LEU A 135 -9.43 7.05 8.47
N SER A 136 -10.61 7.35 9.05
CA SER A 136 -10.77 8.53 9.89
C SER A 136 -9.96 8.46 11.19
N THR A 137 -9.81 7.27 11.76
CA THR A 137 -8.94 7.06 12.92
C THR A 137 -7.49 7.28 12.52
N LEU A 138 -7.06 6.68 11.42
CA LEU A 138 -5.71 6.79 10.90
C LEU A 138 -5.31 8.25 10.66
N THR A 139 -6.12 9.03 9.92
CA THR A 139 -5.82 10.44 9.61
C THR A 139 -5.92 11.38 10.82
N SER A 140 -6.58 10.96 11.91
CA SER A 140 -6.67 11.76 13.14
C SER A 140 -5.53 11.49 14.13
N GLU A 141 -4.76 10.43 13.97
CA GLU A 141 -3.73 10.01 14.93
C GLU A 141 -2.34 10.60 14.63
N TYR A 142 -2.08 11.08 13.42
CA TYR A 142 -0.80 11.67 13.06
C TYR A 142 -0.92 12.74 11.98
N ASP A 143 0.11 13.56 11.82
CA ASP A 143 0.30 14.51 10.72
C ASP A 143 1.42 14.04 9.80
N SER A 144 1.21 14.10 8.48
CA SER A 144 2.19 13.65 7.48
C SER A 144 3.46 14.49 7.39
N ASN A 145 3.47 15.70 7.97
CA ASN A 145 4.60 16.64 7.93
C ASN A 145 5.11 16.95 6.52
N TYR A 146 4.21 17.15 5.58
CA TYR A 146 4.53 17.43 4.18
C TYR A 146 5.46 18.63 4.00
N SER A 147 6.50 18.42 3.18
CA SER A 147 7.48 19.47 2.87
C SER A 147 8.23 19.15 1.57
N GLY A 148 8.71 20.20 0.91
CA GLY A 148 9.52 20.07 -0.31
C GLY A 148 9.11 21.04 -1.40
N ILE A 149 7.81 21.30 -1.57
CA ILE A 149 7.28 22.32 -2.48
C ILE A 149 7.23 23.64 -1.74
N THR A 150 7.90 24.67 -2.25
CA THR A 150 7.99 25.98 -1.60
C THR A 150 7.00 27.00 -2.15
N ASN A 151 6.69 26.89 -3.44
CA ASN A 151 5.73 27.76 -4.11
C ASN A 151 5.11 27.08 -5.32
N VAL A 152 3.90 27.44 -5.62
CA VAL A 152 3.19 27.07 -6.84
C VAL A 152 2.60 28.34 -7.43
N SER A 153 2.73 28.55 -8.72
CA SER A 153 2.09 29.62 -9.45
C SER A 153 1.48 29.11 -10.74
N LEU A 154 0.25 29.49 -10.99
CA LEU A 154 -0.51 29.16 -12.19
C LEU A 154 -0.80 30.47 -12.93
N ASN A 155 -0.44 30.53 -14.22
CA ASN A 155 -0.73 31.67 -15.10
C ASN A 155 -1.41 31.17 -16.38
N GLY A 156 -2.74 31.28 -16.40
CA GLY A 156 -3.56 30.54 -17.37
C GLY A 156 -3.39 29.05 -17.15
N ASP A 157 -2.97 28.34 -18.17
CA ASP A 157 -2.68 26.91 -18.15
C ASP A 157 -1.20 26.56 -17.84
N ASN A 158 -0.37 27.57 -17.63
CA ASN A 158 1.05 27.39 -17.36
C ASN A 158 1.34 27.34 -15.87
N ILE A 159 1.81 26.19 -15.39
CA ILE A 159 2.19 25.98 -13.99
C ILE A 159 3.71 26.10 -13.82
N SER A 160 4.10 26.73 -12.70
CA SER A 160 5.47 26.75 -12.21
C SER A 160 5.50 26.33 -10.75
N ILE A 161 6.33 25.35 -10.44
CA ILE A 161 6.46 24.77 -9.11
C ILE A 161 7.90 24.93 -8.65
N GLY A 162 8.10 25.57 -7.49
CA GLY A 162 9.41 25.71 -6.85
C GLY A 162 9.55 24.80 -5.66
N GLY A 163 10.75 24.29 -5.45
CA GLY A 163 11.03 23.40 -4.33
C GLY A 163 12.35 22.63 -4.50
N ASN A 164 12.58 21.69 -3.62
CA ASN A 164 13.70 20.76 -3.73
C ASN A 164 13.20 19.38 -4.21
N PHE A 165 13.46 19.07 -5.46
CA PHE A 165 12.99 17.87 -6.14
C PHE A 165 14.12 16.88 -6.47
N THR A 166 15.26 16.98 -5.79
CA THR A 166 16.41 16.11 -6.06
C THR A 166 16.05 14.66 -5.84
N ASN A 167 16.14 13.85 -6.89
CA ASN A 167 15.75 12.45 -6.91
C ASN A 167 14.26 12.21 -6.55
N MET A 168 13.40 13.15 -6.81
CA MET A 168 11.96 13.04 -6.60
C MET A 168 11.21 13.28 -7.91
N THR A 169 9.97 12.81 -7.96
CA THR A 169 9.04 13.08 -9.06
C THR A 169 7.93 13.99 -8.58
N VAL A 170 7.47 14.87 -9.47
CA VAL A 170 6.31 15.71 -9.21
C VAL A 170 5.22 15.32 -10.20
N ASP A 171 4.16 14.75 -9.68
CA ASP A 171 2.97 14.37 -10.42
C ASP A 171 1.87 15.42 -10.19
N ILE A 172 1.25 15.89 -11.27
CA ILE A 172 0.12 16.82 -11.25
C ILE A 172 -1.11 16.06 -11.73
N TRP A 173 -2.11 15.97 -10.86
CA TRP A 173 -3.38 15.31 -11.14
C TRP A 173 -4.45 16.36 -11.32
N THR A 174 -5.15 16.34 -12.47
CA THR A 174 -6.35 17.14 -12.69
C THR A 174 -7.56 16.38 -12.14
N ILE A 175 -8.35 17.06 -11.34
CA ILE A 175 -9.43 16.49 -10.55
C ILE A 175 -10.75 17.13 -10.94
N ASN A 176 -11.77 16.32 -11.15
CA ASN A 176 -13.16 16.76 -11.25
C ASN A 176 -13.90 16.40 -9.95
N SER A 177 -14.32 17.41 -9.20
CA SER A 177 -15.03 17.26 -7.93
C SER A 177 -16.56 17.21 -8.08
N ASN A 178 -17.09 17.56 -9.25
CA ASN A 178 -18.52 17.60 -9.51
C ASN A 178 -19.14 16.24 -9.83
N ASP A 179 -18.33 15.21 -10.03
CA ASP A 179 -18.82 13.85 -10.21
C ASP A 179 -19.29 13.25 -8.87
N SER A 180 -20.27 12.38 -8.93
CA SER A 180 -20.70 11.56 -7.79
C SER A 180 -19.59 10.70 -7.18
N ARG A 181 -18.46 10.60 -7.83
CA ARG A 181 -17.29 9.79 -7.53
C ARG A 181 -16.19 10.56 -6.80
N THR A 182 -16.45 11.37 -5.84
CA THR A 182 -15.50 12.07 -4.96
C THR A 182 -14.11 12.34 -5.59
N ASN A 183 -13.88 13.56 -6.10
CA ASN A 183 -12.59 14.01 -6.61
C ASN A 183 -11.96 13.05 -7.62
N LEU A 184 -12.66 12.79 -8.70
CA LEU A 184 -12.22 11.88 -9.75
C LEU A 184 -11.00 12.45 -10.50
N VAL A 185 -9.95 11.65 -10.61
CA VAL A 185 -8.79 11.96 -11.44
C VAL A 185 -9.15 11.81 -12.91
N THR A 186 -9.04 12.91 -13.67
CA THR A 186 -9.38 12.97 -15.10
C THR A 186 -8.16 13.07 -16.00
N ASN A 187 -7.05 13.65 -15.49
CA ASN A 187 -5.82 13.76 -16.26
C ASN A 187 -4.59 13.73 -15.34
N HIS A 188 -3.42 13.50 -15.94
CA HIS A 188 -2.12 13.47 -15.27
C HIS A 188 -1.04 14.15 -16.11
N THR A 189 -0.21 14.93 -15.45
CA THR A 189 0.98 15.55 -16.05
C THR A 189 2.18 15.34 -15.13
N ASN A 190 3.28 14.82 -15.67
CA ASN A 190 4.55 14.76 -14.95
C ASN A 190 5.27 16.10 -15.09
N TYR A 191 5.61 16.74 -13.97
CA TYR A 191 6.27 18.05 -13.98
C TYR A 191 7.78 17.91 -14.10
N SER A 192 8.35 18.60 -15.08
CA SER A 192 9.79 18.65 -15.26
C SER A 192 10.36 20.08 -15.23
N SER A 193 9.54 21.05 -15.62
CA SER A 193 9.84 22.49 -15.63
C SER A 193 8.52 23.24 -15.79
N THR A 194 8.55 24.57 -15.84
CA THR A 194 7.36 25.36 -16.21
C THR A 194 6.75 24.83 -17.50
N GLN A 195 5.51 24.43 -17.42
CA GLN A 195 4.81 23.74 -18.52
C GLN A 195 3.31 23.96 -18.48
N THR A 196 2.67 23.69 -19.60
CA THR A 196 1.21 23.68 -19.70
C THR A 196 0.63 22.45 -19.01
N VAL A 197 -0.41 22.65 -18.23
CA VAL A 197 -1.21 21.60 -17.59
C VAL A 197 -2.65 21.66 -18.06
N ASP A 198 -3.32 20.55 -17.98
CA ASP A 198 -4.77 20.49 -18.23
C ASP A 198 -5.51 21.11 -17.02
N ILE A 199 -6.23 22.20 -17.28
CA ILE A 199 -7.05 22.91 -16.29
C ILE A 199 -8.56 22.64 -16.46
N ASP A 200 -8.93 21.63 -17.25
CA ASP A 200 -10.31 21.21 -17.44
C ASP A 200 -10.76 20.33 -16.24
N GLY A 201 -10.85 20.97 -15.09
CA GLY A 201 -11.22 20.35 -13.82
C GLY A 201 -11.48 21.39 -12.76
N ASP A 202 -11.71 20.95 -11.53
CA ASP A 202 -11.96 21.82 -10.38
C ASP A 202 -10.70 22.06 -9.54
N LEU A 203 -9.84 21.05 -9.44
CA LEU A 203 -8.62 21.07 -8.64
C LEU A 203 -7.42 20.55 -9.43
N LEU A 204 -6.23 21.07 -9.10
CA LEU A 204 -4.98 20.38 -9.38
C LEU A 204 -4.39 19.89 -8.06
N VAL A 205 -4.09 18.60 -7.99
CA VAL A 205 -3.38 18.00 -6.86
C VAL A 205 -1.95 17.69 -7.29
N ILE A 206 -1.02 18.38 -6.68
CA ILE A 206 0.43 18.28 -6.98
C ILE A 206 1.03 17.40 -5.90
N VAL A 207 1.58 16.27 -6.31
CA VAL A 207 2.18 15.28 -5.41
C VAL A 207 3.67 15.17 -5.67
N LEU A 208 4.46 15.49 -4.67
CA LEU A 208 5.91 15.25 -4.67
C LEU A 208 6.16 13.86 -4.10
N SER A 209 6.76 13.00 -4.91
CA SER A 209 6.97 11.60 -4.55
C SER A 209 8.45 11.24 -4.50
N LYS A 210 8.83 10.40 -3.54
CA LYS A 210 10.16 9.79 -3.46
C LYS A 210 10.29 8.66 -4.47
N PRO A 211 11.49 8.34 -4.93
CA PRO A 211 11.67 7.21 -5.84
C PRO A 211 11.44 5.88 -5.11
N GLY A 212 10.89 4.91 -5.82
CA GLY A 212 10.73 3.55 -5.36
C GLY A 212 9.29 3.05 -5.33
N PHE A 213 9.05 2.05 -4.53
CA PHE A 213 7.74 1.42 -4.37
C PHE A 213 7.48 1.15 -2.89
N ILE A 214 6.22 0.99 -2.53
CA ILE A 214 5.84 0.61 -1.18
C ILE A 214 5.84 -0.91 -1.08
N ALA A 215 6.59 -1.44 -0.12
CA ALA A 215 6.50 -2.84 0.23
C ALA A 215 5.29 -3.01 1.16
N LEU A 216 4.23 -3.64 0.65
CA LEU A 216 3.06 -3.95 1.46
C LEU A 216 3.43 -4.95 2.55
N ALA A 217 3.29 -4.57 3.80
CA ALA A 217 3.05 -5.52 4.85
C ALA A 217 1.54 -5.70 4.98
N SER A 218 1.07 -6.93 4.83
CA SER A 218 -0.33 -7.26 4.96
C SER A 218 -0.77 -7.06 6.41
N GLY A 219 -1.75 -6.24 6.63
CA GLY A 219 -2.40 -6.10 7.91
C GLY A 219 -3.28 -4.86 7.93
N SER A 220 -4.35 -4.88 8.69
CA SER A 220 -5.01 -3.67 9.11
C SER A 220 -4.01 -2.95 10.01
N ALA A 221 -3.31 -1.98 9.49
CA ALA A 221 -2.38 -1.22 10.27
C ALA A 221 -3.11 0.02 10.79
N ILE A 222 -3.70 -0.11 11.98
CA ILE A 222 -3.86 1.05 12.84
C ILE A 222 -2.49 1.24 13.47
N PRO A 223 -1.84 2.40 13.29
CA PRO A 223 -0.58 2.66 13.96
C PRO A 223 -0.77 2.57 15.48
N ALA A 224 0.19 2.02 16.17
CA ALA A 224 0.24 2.13 17.61
C ALA A 224 0.34 3.63 17.99
N ASN A 225 -0.22 4.03 19.14
CA ASN A 225 -0.31 5.44 19.56
C ASN A 225 1.04 6.20 19.66
N ASP A 226 2.14 5.50 19.59
CA ASP A 226 3.51 6.04 19.58
C ASP A 226 4.17 5.96 18.19
N TYR A 227 3.40 5.55 17.18
CA TYR A 227 3.86 5.39 15.84
C TYR A 227 3.95 6.75 15.13
N VAL A 228 5.17 7.14 14.83
CA VAL A 228 5.43 8.25 13.93
C VAL A 228 5.67 7.67 12.54
N PRO A 229 4.91 8.05 11.51
CA PRO A 229 5.18 7.59 10.15
C PRO A 229 6.57 8.06 9.75
N ASP A 230 7.54 7.18 9.87
CA ASP A 230 8.90 7.40 9.35
C ASP A 230 9.02 6.90 7.91
N GLY A 231 7.88 6.44 7.39
CA GLY A 231 7.77 5.97 6.03
C GLY A 231 8.35 4.61 5.77
N GLY A 232 8.60 3.82 6.78
CA GLY A 232 9.16 2.49 6.61
C GLY A 232 8.18 1.37 6.88
N VAL A 233 8.41 0.26 6.21
CA VAL A 233 7.81 -1.05 6.54
C VAL A 233 8.23 -1.51 7.93
N ASP A 234 9.31 -0.92 8.48
CA ASP A 234 9.89 -1.28 9.77
C ASP A 234 8.98 -0.96 10.96
N SER A 235 8.00 -0.12 10.75
CA SER A 235 7.10 0.35 11.77
C SER A 235 5.83 -0.48 11.91
N ILE A 236 5.56 -1.40 11.01
CA ILE A 236 4.48 -2.35 11.22
C ILE A 236 4.97 -3.38 12.22
N GLY A 237 4.84 -3.02 13.49
CA GLY A 237 4.87 -3.85 14.68
C GLY A 237 5.60 -5.18 14.57
N THR A 238 6.87 -5.15 14.24
CA THR A 238 7.73 -6.34 14.29
C THR A 238 8.30 -6.57 15.68
N GLU A 239 7.83 -5.86 16.67
CA GLU A 239 7.94 -6.28 18.07
C GLU A 239 6.85 -7.27 18.49
N GLY A 240 6.37 -8.11 17.59
CA GLY A 240 6.04 -9.46 17.99
C GLY A 240 7.35 -10.10 18.36
N ASP A 241 7.54 -10.36 19.67
CA ASP A 241 8.70 -11.06 20.21
C ASP A 241 9.16 -12.13 19.22
N ALA A 242 10.26 -11.89 18.55
CA ALA A 242 10.83 -12.87 17.63
C ALA A 242 10.91 -14.16 18.45
N ILE A 243 10.15 -15.19 18.02
CA ILE A 243 10.14 -16.47 18.73
C ILE A 243 11.60 -16.81 18.96
N SER A 244 12.02 -16.80 20.21
CA SER A 244 13.44 -16.91 20.53
C SER A 244 13.95 -18.20 19.89
N GLY A 245 15.18 -18.18 19.35
CA GLY A 245 15.76 -19.37 18.75
C GLY A 245 15.67 -20.60 19.68
N THR A 246 15.67 -20.38 20.97
CA THR A 246 15.46 -21.39 22.02
C THR A 246 14.04 -21.97 21.93
N THR A 247 13.00 -21.17 21.71
CA THR A 247 11.60 -21.64 21.56
C THR A 247 11.44 -22.49 20.30
N ILE A 248 12.07 -22.11 19.21
CA ILE A 248 12.06 -22.91 17.96
C ILE A 248 12.74 -24.25 18.17
N VAL A 249 13.88 -24.27 18.85
CA VAL A 249 14.60 -25.53 19.18
C VAL A 249 13.73 -26.43 20.08
N ILE A 250 13.07 -25.89 21.08
CA ILE A 250 12.19 -26.65 21.98
C ILE A 250 11.00 -27.24 21.21
N ILE A 251 10.34 -26.46 20.35
CA ILE A 251 9.22 -26.93 19.52
C ILE A 251 9.68 -28.03 18.56
N THR A 252 10.83 -27.86 17.94
CA THR A 252 11.40 -28.86 17.02
C THR A 252 11.74 -30.17 17.72
N LEU A 253 12.32 -30.11 18.94
CA LEU A 253 12.59 -31.28 19.74
C LEU A 253 11.31 -31.98 20.20
N LEU A 254 10.27 -31.25 20.58
CA LEU A 254 8.97 -31.80 20.93
C LEU A 254 8.32 -32.53 19.73
N LEU A 255 8.35 -31.94 18.57
CA LEU A 255 7.83 -32.55 17.34
C LEU A 255 8.62 -33.80 16.94
N MET A 256 9.95 -33.80 17.09
CA MET A 256 10.77 -34.99 16.91
C MET A 256 10.38 -36.09 17.90
N MET A 257 10.20 -35.76 19.17
CA MET A 257 9.84 -36.73 20.21
C MET A 257 8.49 -37.39 19.95
N ILE A 258 7.52 -36.62 19.44
CA ILE A 258 6.18 -37.11 19.07
C ILE A 258 6.22 -37.98 17.83
N SER A 259 7.07 -37.69 16.85
CA SER A 259 7.18 -38.40 15.59
C SER A 259 8.00 -39.71 15.70
N LEU A 260 8.92 -39.81 16.64
CA LEU A 260 9.76 -41.01 16.83
C LEU A 260 9.01 -42.32 17.02
N PRO A 261 7.94 -42.43 17.85
CA PRO A 261 7.18 -43.67 18.01
C PRO A 261 6.49 -44.10 16.72
N ALA A 262 5.94 -43.14 15.96
CA ALA A 262 5.26 -43.42 14.70
C ALA A 262 6.24 -43.91 13.62
N THR A 263 7.40 -43.27 13.50
CA THR A 263 8.46 -43.70 12.59
C THR A 263 9.05 -45.04 12.97
N TYR A 264 9.19 -45.33 14.24
CA TYR A 264 9.66 -46.62 14.73
C TYR A 264 8.65 -47.74 14.44
N GLN A 265 7.36 -47.50 14.66
CA GLN A 265 6.32 -48.48 14.30
C GLN A 265 6.27 -48.73 12.81
N LEU A 266 6.37 -47.71 11.98
CA LEU A 266 6.41 -47.81 10.54
C LEU A 266 7.62 -48.64 10.09
N PHE A 267 8.77 -48.42 10.70
CA PHE A 267 9.99 -49.18 10.44
C PHE A 267 9.84 -50.67 10.81
N GLN A 268 9.18 -50.98 11.94
CA GLN A 268 8.90 -52.36 12.36
C GLN A 268 7.96 -53.06 11.39
N VAL A 269 6.88 -52.40 10.97
CA VAL A 269 5.93 -52.97 10.00
C VAL A 269 6.61 -53.26 8.66
N MET A 270 7.47 -52.34 8.18
CA MET A 270 8.22 -52.60 6.93
C MET A 270 9.23 -53.74 7.05
N ARG A 271 9.84 -53.92 8.23
CA ARG A 271 10.81 -55.00 8.47
C ARG A 271 10.13 -56.36 8.65
N SER A 272 8.89 -56.39 9.14
CA SER A 272 8.12 -57.61 9.37
C SER A 272 7.36 -58.12 8.15
N ASN A 273 7.29 -57.36 7.06
CA ASN A 273 6.55 -57.73 5.85
C ASN A 273 7.47 -57.77 4.60
N PRO A 274 8.29 -58.84 4.40
CA PRO A 274 9.25 -58.91 3.30
C PRO A 274 8.61 -59.24 1.93
N GLN A 275 7.27 -59.29 1.82
CA GLN A 275 6.60 -59.77 0.61
C GLN A 275 6.36 -58.73 -0.51
N TYR A 276 6.92 -57.55 -0.43
CA TYR A 276 6.77 -56.50 -1.47
C TYR A 276 7.98 -56.33 -2.39
N GLU A 277 8.91 -57.30 -2.47
CA GLU A 277 10.09 -57.20 -3.35
C GLU A 277 10.01 -58.09 -4.62
N GLU A 278 8.87 -58.68 -4.94
CA GLU A 278 8.69 -59.41 -6.22
C GLU A 278 7.36 -59.02 -6.89
N GLU A 279 7.33 -57.91 -7.63
CA GLU A 279 6.59 -57.68 -8.86
C GLU A 279 7.21 -56.47 -9.63
#